data_cd3304f731ec26c78e270a47e019e4f8
#
_entry.id   cd3304f731ec26c78e270a47e019e4f8
#
_cell.length_a   1.000
_cell.length_b   1.000
_cell.length_c   1.000
_cell.angle_alpha   90.00
_cell.angle_beta   90.00
_cell.angle_gamma   90.00
#
_symmetry.space_group_name_H-M   'P 1'
#
loop_
_entity.id
_entity.type
_entity.pdbx_description
1 polymer ?
#
loop_
_entity_poly.entity_id
_entity_poly.type
_entity_poly.pdbx_seq_one_letter_code
_entity_poly.pdbx_strand_id
1 'polypeptide(L)'
;MRRLAVLLLGLGAAWAQIAAPLERFSPGPLPEGARVQTEARSGRLYAVRYEGPVNASLMGRILSAATGVPGHAQGFVAWYGKNQALLRRGPVELNVEGAFLLKLAVGAWAEMEVRPLLTEEALFGEDRHVLGEKGVVVRVFSDFQCPYCQRLAREVLPALKAMAREGRLRL
;
A
#
# COMPACT_ATOMS: atom_id res chain seq x y z
N MET A 1 -15.88 -14.81 9.99
CA MET A 1 -15.67 -13.35 10.14
C MET A 1 -14.18 -13.09 10.23
N ARG A 2 -13.57 -12.55 9.17
CA ARG A 2 -12.15 -12.19 9.16
C ARG A 2 -11.97 -10.95 10.05
N ARG A 3 -11.19 -11.07 11.11
CA ARG A 3 -10.88 -9.93 11.98
C ARG A 3 -9.80 -9.09 11.32
N LEU A 4 -10.16 -7.90 10.86
CA LEU A 4 -9.21 -6.91 10.37
C LEU A 4 -8.47 -6.33 11.57
N ALA A 5 -7.18 -6.61 11.70
CA ALA A 5 -6.33 -5.94 12.67
C ALA A 5 -5.79 -4.65 12.04
N VAL A 6 -5.97 -3.53 12.71
CA VAL A 6 -5.41 -2.24 12.26
C VAL A 6 -4.04 -2.07 12.90
N LEU A 7 -3.01 -2.02 12.08
CA LEU A 7 -1.66 -1.70 12.50
C LEU A 7 -1.47 -0.18 12.44
N LEU A 8 -1.57 0.49 13.59
CA LEU A 8 -1.22 1.90 13.73
C LEU A 8 0.29 2.00 13.95
N LEU A 9 1.04 2.24 12.89
CA LEU A 9 2.46 2.57 12.96
C LEU A 9 2.59 4.10 12.87
N GLY A 10 2.76 4.74 14.01
CA GLY A 10 3.23 6.11 14.18
C GLY A 10 2.59 7.23 13.36
N LEU A 11 2.25 8.33 14.01
CA LEU A 11 1.76 9.58 13.40
C LEU A 11 2.83 10.24 12.51
N GLY A 12 3.03 9.69 11.32
CA GLY A 12 3.73 10.37 10.23
C GLY A 12 2.69 10.90 9.24
N ALA A 13 2.81 12.13 8.80
CA ALA A 13 1.90 12.79 7.88
C ALA A 13 1.47 11.85 6.75
N ALA A 14 0.17 11.64 6.59
CA ALA A 14 -0.42 10.82 5.54
C ALA A 14 -0.25 11.51 4.17
N TRP A 15 0.94 11.39 3.63
CA TRP A 15 1.15 11.55 2.20
C TRP A 15 0.57 10.28 1.56
N ALA A 16 -0.21 10.45 0.51
CA ALA A 16 -0.65 9.31 -0.31
C ALA A 16 0.61 8.50 -0.70
N GLN A 17 0.88 7.43 0.01
CA GLN A 17 2.10 6.66 -0.16
C GLN A 17 1.94 5.85 -1.43
N ILE A 18 2.48 6.39 -2.50
CA ILE A 18 2.59 5.69 -3.77
C ILE A 18 3.61 4.57 -3.54
N ALA A 19 3.25 3.35 -3.90
CA ALA A 19 4.16 2.21 -3.83
C ALA A 19 5.54 2.53 -4.41
N ALA A 20 6.58 1.97 -3.82
CA ALA A 20 7.97 2.27 -4.20
C ALA A 20 8.21 2.03 -5.70
N PRO A 21 9.06 2.84 -6.35
CA PRO A 21 9.53 2.53 -7.68
C PRO A 21 10.22 1.17 -7.70
N LEU A 22 9.95 0.35 -8.73
CA LEU A 22 10.53 -1.00 -8.84
C LEU A 22 12.06 -0.98 -8.77
N GLU A 23 12.70 0.01 -9.38
CA GLU A 23 14.14 0.20 -9.41
C GLU A 23 14.78 0.43 -8.03
N ARG A 24 13.99 0.89 -7.05
CA ARG A 24 14.44 1.11 -5.67
C ARG A 24 14.16 -0.08 -4.75
N PHE A 25 13.48 -1.09 -5.26
CA PHE A 25 13.18 -2.26 -4.46
C PHE A 25 14.44 -3.09 -4.21
N SER A 26 14.92 -3.09 -3.00
CA SER A 26 16.08 -3.88 -2.57
C SER A 26 15.84 -4.44 -1.16
N PRO A 27 15.38 -5.69 -1.05
CA PRO A 27 15.13 -6.32 0.26
C PRO A 27 16.41 -6.75 0.97
N GLY A 28 17.57 -6.61 0.29
CA GLY A 28 18.86 -7.11 0.77
C GLY A 28 19.04 -8.62 0.52
N PRO A 29 20.09 -9.22 1.07
CA PRO A 29 20.38 -10.63 0.86
C PRO A 29 19.27 -11.52 1.41
N LEU A 30 18.92 -12.55 0.63
CA LEU A 30 17.94 -13.56 0.99
C LEU A 30 18.65 -14.81 1.51
N PRO A 31 18.11 -15.48 2.54
CA PRO A 31 18.61 -16.77 2.99
C PRO A 31 18.31 -17.86 1.95
N GLU A 32 18.99 -18.99 2.08
CA GLU A 32 18.76 -20.17 1.24
C GLU A 32 17.29 -20.60 1.30
N GLY A 33 16.74 -20.94 0.14
CA GLY A 33 15.35 -21.34 -0.02
C GLY A 33 14.34 -20.19 -0.01
N ALA A 34 14.73 -18.97 0.36
CA ALA A 34 13.82 -17.83 0.31
C ALA A 34 13.62 -17.33 -1.12
N ARG A 35 12.38 -16.88 -1.41
CA ARG A 35 12.00 -16.31 -2.70
C ARG A 35 11.27 -14.99 -2.50
N VAL A 36 11.58 -14.03 -3.35
CA VAL A 36 10.82 -12.78 -3.46
C VAL A 36 10.38 -12.61 -4.90
N GLN A 37 9.09 -12.41 -5.09
CA GLN A 37 8.48 -12.13 -6.38
C GLN A 37 7.89 -10.73 -6.34
N THR A 38 8.05 -9.97 -7.42
CA THR A 38 7.50 -8.64 -7.56
C THR A 38 6.57 -8.56 -8.76
N GLU A 39 5.45 -7.92 -8.58
CA GLU A 39 4.59 -7.46 -9.67
C GLU A 39 4.71 -5.94 -9.75
N ALA A 40 4.95 -5.41 -10.94
CA ALA A 40 5.04 -3.98 -11.16
C ALA A 40 4.01 -3.54 -12.20
N ARG A 41 3.48 -2.32 -12.01
CA ARG A 41 2.60 -1.63 -12.95
C ARG A 41 3.13 -0.22 -13.15
N SER A 42 3.33 0.17 -14.40
CA SER A 42 3.89 1.49 -14.75
C SER A 42 5.18 1.85 -13.99
N GLY A 43 6.10 0.87 -13.82
CA GLY A 43 7.37 1.06 -13.14
C GLY A 43 7.29 1.13 -11.61
N ARG A 44 6.12 0.88 -11.02
CA ARG A 44 5.92 0.87 -9.56
C ARG A 44 5.51 -0.51 -9.07
N LEU A 45 5.91 -0.85 -7.86
CA LEU A 45 5.54 -2.09 -7.22
C LEU A 45 4.02 -2.13 -6.98
N TYR A 46 3.38 -3.14 -7.53
CA TYR A 46 1.97 -3.43 -7.31
C TYR A 46 1.77 -4.54 -6.28
N ALA A 47 2.64 -5.56 -6.29
CA ALA A 47 2.67 -6.57 -5.25
C ALA A 47 4.10 -7.05 -5.03
N VAL A 48 4.41 -7.37 -3.78
CA VAL A 48 5.63 -8.05 -3.38
C VAL A 48 5.23 -9.28 -2.58
N ARG A 49 5.66 -10.46 -3.03
CA ARG A 49 5.41 -11.72 -2.35
C ARG A 49 6.72 -12.30 -1.87
N TYR A 50 6.76 -12.69 -0.63
CA TYR A 50 7.85 -13.40 0.00
C TYR A 50 7.39 -14.78 0.43
N GLU A 51 8.20 -15.78 0.16
CA GLU A 51 8.07 -17.14 0.67
C GLU A 51 9.44 -17.59 1.16
N GLY A 52 9.54 -18.03 2.42
CA GLY A 52 10.82 -18.42 2.96
C GLY A 52 10.83 -18.66 4.46
N PRO A 53 12.02 -18.80 5.06
CA PRO A 53 12.18 -18.99 6.49
C PRO A 53 11.51 -17.87 7.31
N VAL A 54 10.96 -18.24 8.46
CA VAL A 54 10.34 -17.29 9.40
C VAL A 54 11.41 -16.39 10.00
N ASN A 55 11.52 -15.16 9.48
CA ASN A 55 12.49 -14.18 9.94
C ASN A 55 11.84 -12.79 9.95
N ALA A 56 11.48 -12.31 11.14
CA ALA A 56 10.79 -11.04 11.31
C ALA A 56 11.59 -9.84 10.77
N SER A 57 12.92 -9.84 10.94
CA SER A 57 13.79 -8.77 10.45
C SER A 57 13.82 -8.72 8.92
N LEU A 58 13.90 -9.88 8.26
CA LEU A 58 13.86 -9.97 6.81
C LEU A 58 12.48 -9.53 6.28
N MET A 59 11.40 -10.06 6.84
CA MET A 59 10.03 -9.68 6.47
C MET A 59 9.79 -8.17 6.66
N GLY A 60 10.30 -7.60 7.75
CA GLY A 60 10.24 -6.15 8.00
C GLY A 60 11.01 -5.34 6.95
N ARG A 61 12.22 -5.80 6.54
CA ARG A 61 12.98 -5.16 5.44
C ARG A 61 12.22 -5.23 4.12
N ILE A 62 11.62 -6.38 3.80
CA ILE A 62 10.81 -6.54 2.58
C ILE A 62 9.61 -5.60 2.61
N LEU A 63 8.89 -5.50 3.74
CA LEU A 63 7.79 -4.56 3.90
C LEU A 63 8.26 -3.10 3.69
N SER A 64 9.36 -2.72 4.33
CA SER A 64 9.95 -1.38 4.17
C SER A 64 10.34 -1.10 2.72
N ALA A 65 11.00 -2.05 2.05
CA ALA A 65 11.39 -1.91 0.64
C ALA A 65 10.16 -1.82 -0.29
N ALA A 66 9.11 -2.60 -0.03
CA ALA A 66 7.88 -2.61 -0.81
C ALA A 66 7.08 -1.31 -0.68
N THR A 67 7.03 -0.75 0.52
CA THR A 67 6.28 0.48 0.81
C THR A 67 7.09 1.75 0.58
N GLY A 68 8.43 1.65 0.56
CA GLY A 68 9.32 2.81 0.50
C GLY A 68 9.45 3.56 1.82
N VAL A 69 8.96 3.01 2.94
CA VAL A 69 8.96 3.64 4.27
C VAL A 69 9.92 2.91 5.21
N PRO A 70 11.08 3.50 5.54
CA PRO A 70 12.11 2.84 6.38
C PRO A 70 11.59 2.39 7.74
N GLY A 71 10.71 3.17 8.37
CA GLY A 71 10.13 2.87 9.68
C GLY A 71 9.31 1.58 9.74
N HIS A 72 8.78 1.12 8.61
CA HIS A 72 7.98 -0.10 8.55
C HIS A 72 8.79 -1.36 8.92
N ALA A 73 10.10 -1.37 8.72
CA ALA A 73 10.94 -2.49 9.11
C ALA A 73 10.91 -2.73 10.63
N GLN A 74 11.18 -1.69 11.39
CA GLN A 74 11.19 -1.76 12.87
C GLN A 74 9.79 -1.94 13.44
N GLY A 75 8.81 -1.22 12.90
CA GLY A 75 7.41 -1.35 13.27
C GLY A 75 6.88 -2.77 13.10
N PHE A 76 7.20 -3.41 11.98
CA PHE A 76 6.84 -4.80 11.73
C PHE A 76 7.47 -5.77 12.75
N VAL A 77 8.77 -5.64 13.03
CA VAL A 77 9.47 -6.49 14.00
C VAL A 77 8.83 -6.37 15.38
N ALA A 78 8.56 -5.15 15.83
CA ALA A 78 7.91 -4.90 17.11
C ALA A 78 6.49 -5.48 17.16
N TRP A 79 5.70 -5.29 16.10
CA TRP A 79 4.35 -5.85 15.97
C TRP A 79 4.39 -7.38 15.94
N TYR A 80 5.29 -7.98 15.14
CA TYR A 80 5.46 -9.42 15.02
C TYR A 80 5.75 -10.06 16.39
N GLY A 81 6.66 -9.49 17.17
CA GLY A 81 6.99 -9.98 18.50
C GLY A 81 5.79 -10.00 19.46
N LYS A 82 4.93 -8.97 19.39
CA LYS A 82 3.75 -8.84 20.27
C LYS A 82 2.57 -9.71 19.84
N ASN A 83 2.52 -10.15 18.57
CA ASN A 83 1.34 -10.81 17.99
C ASN A 83 1.55 -12.29 17.64
N GLN A 84 2.53 -12.97 18.25
CA GLN A 84 2.83 -14.38 18.01
C GLN A 84 1.61 -15.29 18.21
N ALA A 85 0.80 -15.02 19.24
CA ALA A 85 -0.40 -15.79 19.51
C ALA A 85 -1.48 -15.65 18.42
N LEU A 86 -1.56 -14.47 17.80
CA LEU A 86 -2.46 -14.23 16.66
C LEU A 86 -2.00 -14.99 15.43
N LEU A 87 -0.70 -14.95 15.14
CA LEU A 87 -0.09 -15.60 13.98
C LEU A 87 -0.21 -17.13 14.01
N ARG A 88 -0.19 -17.72 15.22
CA ARG A 88 -0.41 -19.18 15.39
C ARG A 88 -1.83 -19.62 15.08
N ARG A 89 -2.81 -18.70 15.02
CA ARG A 89 -4.21 -19.01 14.72
C ARG A 89 -4.52 -19.07 13.23
N GLY A 90 -3.56 -18.71 12.38
CA GLY A 90 -3.67 -18.73 10.93
C GLY A 90 -3.31 -17.41 10.25
N PRO A 91 -3.54 -17.32 8.95
CA PRO A 91 -3.22 -16.13 8.17
C PRO A 91 -3.91 -14.88 8.69
N VAL A 92 -3.18 -13.76 8.65
CA VAL A 92 -3.68 -12.44 9.05
C VAL A 92 -3.62 -11.47 7.88
N GLU A 93 -4.54 -10.52 7.88
CA GLU A 93 -4.52 -9.37 6.98
C GLU A 93 -4.40 -8.10 7.83
N LEU A 94 -3.45 -7.25 7.49
CA LEU A 94 -3.16 -6.02 8.20
C LEU A 94 -3.27 -4.84 7.26
N ASN A 95 -3.93 -3.80 7.72
CA ASN A 95 -3.90 -2.49 7.08
C ASN A 95 -2.66 -1.75 7.61
N VAL A 96 -1.73 -1.41 6.72
CA VAL A 96 -0.51 -0.67 7.04
C VAL A 96 -0.75 0.79 6.68
N GLU A 97 -0.96 1.62 7.70
CA GLU A 97 -1.16 3.08 7.62
C GLU A 97 -2.24 3.54 6.63
N GLY A 98 -3.26 2.73 6.38
CA GLY A 98 -4.31 3.07 5.42
C GLY A 98 -3.90 3.04 3.96
N ALA A 99 -2.64 2.68 3.66
CA ALA A 99 -2.08 2.75 2.32
C ALA A 99 -1.75 1.37 1.72
N PHE A 100 -1.45 0.39 2.55
CA PHE A 100 -1.06 -0.94 2.09
C PHE A 100 -1.83 -2.05 2.82
N LEU A 101 -2.06 -3.13 2.10
CA LEU A 101 -2.52 -4.40 2.66
C LEU A 101 -1.33 -5.34 2.78
N LEU A 102 -1.09 -5.82 3.99
CA LEU A 102 -0.14 -6.88 4.28
C LEU A 102 -0.90 -8.16 4.63
N LYS A 103 -0.70 -9.20 3.84
CA LYS A 103 -1.13 -10.56 4.16
C LYS A 103 0.06 -11.34 4.69
N LEU A 104 -0.12 -12.06 5.78
CA LEU A 104 0.94 -12.82 6.42
C LEU A 104 0.39 -14.16 6.92
N ALA A 105 1.03 -15.25 6.51
CA ALA A 105 0.86 -16.58 7.06
C ALA A 105 2.20 -17.06 7.61
N VAL A 106 2.19 -17.64 8.82
CA VAL A 106 3.39 -18.12 9.50
C VAL A 106 3.16 -19.55 9.99
N GLY A 107 3.94 -20.45 9.46
CA GLY A 107 3.97 -21.86 9.79
C GLY A 107 5.41 -22.38 9.89
N ALA A 108 5.72 -23.50 9.27
CA ALA A 108 7.10 -23.94 9.06
C ALA A 108 7.88 -22.96 8.18
N TRP A 109 7.16 -22.29 7.27
CA TRP A 109 7.60 -21.20 6.42
C TRP A 109 6.71 -20.00 6.61
N ALA A 110 7.22 -18.83 6.21
CA ALA A 110 6.44 -17.61 6.15
C ALA A 110 6.04 -17.31 4.70
N GLU A 111 4.78 -16.95 4.51
CA GLU A 111 4.26 -16.38 3.29
C GLU A 111 3.79 -14.96 3.58
N MET A 112 4.29 -13.98 2.83
CA MET A 112 3.93 -12.59 3.00
C MET A 112 3.61 -11.96 1.65
N GLU A 113 2.50 -11.24 1.57
CA GLU A 113 2.17 -10.40 0.42
C GLU A 113 1.95 -8.97 0.88
N VAL A 114 2.62 -8.03 0.23
CA VAL A 114 2.44 -6.59 0.41
C VAL A 114 1.91 -6.01 -0.89
N ARG A 115 0.81 -5.26 -0.83
CA ARG A 115 0.25 -4.56 -1.98
C ARG A 115 -0.41 -3.24 -1.55
N PRO A 116 -0.58 -2.27 -2.45
CA PRO A 116 -1.39 -1.10 -2.16
C PRO A 116 -2.79 -1.49 -1.70
N LEU A 117 -3.32 -0.80 -0.71
CA LEU A 117 -4.72 -0.95 -0.29
C LEU A 117 -5.59 -0.25 -1.31
N LEU A 118 -6.26 -1.04 -2.14
CA LEU A 118 -7.21 -0.53 -3.12
C LEU A 118 -8.60 -0.52 -2.51
N THR A 119 -9.28 0.60 -2.65
CA THR A 119 -10.70 0.70 -2.30
C THR A 119 -11.54 0.10 -3.43
N GLU A 120 -12.50 -0.76 -3.07
CA GLU A 120 -13.39 -1.35 -4.06
C GLU A 120 -14.25 -0.28 -4.74
N GLU A 121 -14.41 -0.39 -6.05
CA GLU A 121 -15.17 0.55 -6.88
C GLU A 121 -16.59 0.79 -6.33
N ALA A 122 -17.26 -0.27 -5.90
CA ALA A 122 -18.62 -0.22 -5.37
C ALA A 122 -18.78 0.65 -4.10
N LEU A 123 -17.68 0.94 -3.38
CA LEU A 123 -17.73 1.76 -2.17
C LEU A 123 -17.78 3.26 -2.48
N PHE A 124 -17.51 3.68 -3.71
CA PHE A 124 -17.54 5.09 -4.08
C PHE A 124 -18.94 5.61 -4.40
N GLY A 125 -19.91 4.72 -4.62
CA GLY A 125 -21.26 5.09 -5.03
C GLY A 125 -21.29 5.66 -6.46
N GLU A 126 -22.33 6.45 -6.74
CA GLU A 126 -22.47 7.08 -8.06
C GLU A 126 -21.57 8.31 -8.20
N ASP A 127 -20.91 8.44 -9.34
CA ASP A 127 -20.10 9.60 -9.70
C ASP A 127 -21.05 10.79 -10.02
N ARG A 128 -21.09 11.80 -9.16
CA ARG A 128 -22.01 12.95 -9.31
C ARG A 128 -21.44 14.11 -10.12
N HIS A 129 -20.13 14.27 -10.11
CA HIS A 129 -19.43 15.34 -10.79
C HIS A 129 -18.33 14.75 -11.64
N VAL A 130 -18.59 14.56 -12.92
CA VAL A 130 -17.68 13.90 -13.84
C VAL A 130 -17.23 14.86 -14.93
N LEU A 131 -15.95 14.89 -15.22
CA LEU A 131 -15.35 15.56 -16.35
C LEU A 131 -14.55 14.56 -17.19
N GLY A 132 -14.82 14.50 -18.49
CA GLY A 132 -14.24 13.53 -19.41
C GLY A 132 -15.04 12.22 -19.46
N GLU A 133 -15.02 11.56 -20.61
CA GLU A 133 -15.82 10.37 -20.88
C GLU A 133 -14.99 9.08 -20.89
N LYS A 134 -13.68 9.18 -21.07
CA LYS A 134 -12.76 8.06 -21.28
C LYS A 134 -11.39 8.33 -20.68
N GLY A 135 -10.55 7.30 -20.68
CA GLY A 135 -9.22 7.34 -20.09
C GLY A 135 -9.17 6.77 -18.67
N VAL A 136 -8.11 7.04 -17.97
CA VAL A 136 -7.93 6.56 -16.58
C VAL A 136 -8.90 7.29 -15.66
N VAL A 137 -9.63 6.54 -14.82
CA VAL A 137 -10.51 7.14 -13.80
C VAL A 137 -9.67 7.70 -12.65
N VAL A 138 -9.85 9.00 -12.39
CA VAL A 138 -9.23 9.71 -11.27
C VAL A 138 -10.33 10.29 -10.39
N ARG A 139 -10.47 9.80 -9.16
CA ARG A 139 -11.41 10.34 -8.18
C ARG A 139 -10.69 11.25 -7.21
N VAL A 140 -11.20 12.47 -7.06
CA VAL A 140 -10.68 13.46 -6.13
C VAL A 140 -11.64 13.61 -4.95
N PHE A 141 -11.15 13.29 -3.77
CA PHE A 141 -11.86 13.54 -2.52
C PHE A 141 -11.30 14.80 -1.87
N SER A 142 -12.17 15.74 -1.55
CA SER A 142 -11.75 17.04 -1.04
C SER A 142 -12.59 17.45 0.16
N ASP A 143 -11.94 18.03 1.17
CA ASP A 143 -12.57 18.64 2.33
C ASP A 143 -12.29 20.16 2.28
N PHE A 144 -13.34 20.96 2.43
CA PHE A 144 -13.25 22.43 2.41
C PHE A 144 -12.41 23.02 3.55
N GLN A 145 -12.27 22.29 4.65
CA GLN A 145 -11.48 22.71 5.81
C GLN A 145 -10.01 22.28 5.74
N CYS A 146 -9.65 21.46 4.75
CA CYS A 146 -8.30 20.92 4.62
C CYS A 146 -7.39 21.86 3.80
N PRO A 147 -6.30 22.42 4.37
CA PRO A 147 -5.38 23.30 3.63
C PRO A 147 -4.71 22.62 2.44
N TYR A 148 -4.44 21.32 2.55
CA TYR A 148 -3.87 20.51 1.46
C TYR A 148 -4.85 20.32 0.31
N CYS A 149 -6.15 20.20 0.59
CA CYS A 149 -7.18 20.12 -0.44
C CYS A 149 -7.30 21.46 -1.18
N GLN A 150 -7.16 22.58 -0.48
CA GLN A 150 -7.10 23.91 -1.12
C GLN A 150 -5.90 24.02 -2.07
N ARG A 151 -4.75 23.52 -1.65
CA ARG A 151 -3.54 23.49 -2.48
C ARG A 151 -3.71 22.58 -3.69
N LEU A 152 -4.25 21.38 -3.50
CA LEU A 152 -4.60 20.45 -4.60
C LEU A 152 -5.52 21.14 -5.62
N ALA A 153 -6.56 21.84 -5.16
CA ALA A 153 -7.52 22.53 -6.03
C ALA A 153 -6.88 23.64 -6.86
N ARG A 154 -5.89 24.35 -6.31
CA ARG A 154 -5.21 25.44 -7.00
C ARG A 154 -4.08 25.00 -7.92
N GLU A 155 -3.28 24.03 -7.51
CA GLU A 155 -2.03 23.66 -8.18
C GLU A 155 -2.18 22.46 -9.10
N VAL A 156 -3.01 21.48 -8.75
CA VAL A 156 -3.07 20.19 -9.48
C VAL A 156 -4.37 20.03 -10.26
N LEU A 157 -5.50 20.41 -9.69
CA LEU A 157 -6.81 20.19 -10.30
C LEU A 157 -6.97 20.87 -11.68
N PRO A 158 -6.39 22.05 -11.97
CA PRO A 158 -6.43 22.63 -13.30
C PRO A 158 -5.78 21.74 -14.37
N ALA A 159 -4.63 21.11 -14.06
CA ALA A 159 -3.95 20.19 -14.96
C ALA A 159 -4.77 18.91 -15.19
N LEU A 160 -5.34 18.35 -14.12
CA LEU A 160 -6.23 17.17 -14.26
C LEU A 160 -7.45 17.47 -15.12
N LYS A 161 -8.06 18.65 -14.96
CA LYS A 161 -9.18 19.09 -15.80
C LYS A 161 -8.79 19.24 -17.27
N ALA A 162 -7.59 19.75 -17.56
CA ALA A 162 -7.08 19.83 -18.93
C ALA A 162 -6.92 18.43 -19.54
N MET A 163 -6.29 17.51 -18.81
CA MET A 163 -6.12 16.12 -19.23
C MET A 163 -7.46 15.40 -19.46
N ALA A 164 -8.48 15.72 -18.65
CA ALA A 164 -9.81 15.14 -18.82
C ALA A 164 -10.49 15.65 -20.10
N ARG A 165 -10.33 16.94 -20.43
CA ARG A 165 -10.84 17.51 -21.71
C ARG A 165 -10.14 16.93 -22.92
N GLU A 166 -8.88 16.56 -22.80
CA GLU A 166 -8.09 15.87 -23.83
C GLU A 166 -8.44 14.38 -23.97
N GLY A 167 -9.33 13.85 -23.15
CA GLY A 167 -9.73 12.43 -23.16
C GLY A 167 -8.65 11.48 -22.60
N ARG A 168 -7.68 11.99 -21.84
CA ARG A 168 -6.60 11.19 -21.22
C ARG A 168 -7.02 10.61 -19.90
N LEU A 169 -7.97 11.21 -19.22
CA LEU A 169 -8.55 10.72 -17.98
C LEU A 169 -10.03 11.12 -17.84
N ARG A 170 -10.73 10.41 -16.96
CA ARG A 170 -12.06 10.73 -16.46
C ARG A 170 -11.92 11.17 -15.00
N LEU A 171 -12.25 12.43 -14.70
CA LEU A 171 -12.09 13.05 -13.41
C LEU A 171 -13.44 13.10 -12.67
#